data_662ac96fec86bb9941c518ac03e0d604
#
_entry.id   662ac96fec86bb9941c518ac03e0d604
#
_cell.length_a   1.000
_cell.length_b   1.000
_cell.length_c   1.000
_cell.angle_alpha   90.00
_cell.angle_beta   90.00
_cell.angle_gamma   90.00
#
_symmetry.space_group_name_H-M   'P 1'
#
loop_
_entity.id
_entity.type
_entity.pdbx_description
1 polymer ?
#
loop_
_entity_poly.entity_id
_entity_poly.type
_entity_poly.pdbx_seq_one_letter_code
_entity_poly.pdbx_strand_id
1 'polypeptide(L)'
;MASAKANRNHIRKPLGNIYFDSMICAGRAFVAKPERVRKRPDYEGPICRIVGRDTMVPDKRMTRPEAFTLGRGFRLASTLVITGLALASCQSMFDQAYTPNVAPSTTPQIVEQVQKNDPRAQMGAREHPRIVASYGGEYKDAKTERLVARIAGALTAVSENPNQSFRITILNSPAINAFALPGGYLYVTRGLLALANDASEVAAVLSHEMGHVTANHGIERQRREEAEVIASQVVAEVLSSDLAGKQALARGKLRLAAFSRQQELQADAIGIRMLGEAGYDPYAASRFLDSMAAYARYSSADPDNDQSLDFLSSHPNSAQRVELARQHARNFGQEGTVGDRGRDYFLAGIDGLLYGDSPQEGYVRGQTFLHGGLGIRFDVPPDFRIDNKVEAVLATGPNEAAIRFDGVAAGDTTSLANYLTSGWVAGLQPDTVHETTLNGLPAATARASADRWDFDVTVIRVNNQIFRFLTAVPKGSDALENTAQTLRDSFRRMTPAEIASLKPLRVRVVTVGAHDTIASLSARMMGTDRKLDLFKLINAIPVGGTLAPGQRVKIISE
;
A
#
# COMPACT_ATOMS: atom_id res chain seq x y z
N MET A 1 14.99 -51.42 27.43
CA MET A 1 14.01 -51.70 26.34
C MET A 1 13.58 -50.35 25.79
N ALA A 2 14.04 -50.04 24.61
CA ALA A 2 13.87 -48.75 23.93
C ALA A 2 12.54 -48.70 23.20
N SER A 3 11.84 -47.58 23.27
CA SER A 3 10.72 -47.26 22.37
C SER A 3 10.99 -45.92 21.72
N ALA A 4 11.14 -45.94 20.40
CA ALA A 4 11.43 -44.81 19.56
C ALA A 4 10.18 -43.93 19.37
N LYS A 5 10.31 -42.62 19.61
CA LYS A 5 9.33 -41.60 19.21
C LYS A 5 9.73 -41.06 17.84
N ALA A 6 8.88 -41.30 16.86
CA ALA A 6 8.99 -40.70 15.53
C ALA A 6 8.52 -39.26 15.59
N ASN A 7 9.42 -38.37 15.17
CA ASN A 7 9.20 -36.93 15.04
C ASN A 7 8.62 -36.67 13.65
N ARG A 8 7.38 -36.24 13.53
CA ARG A 8 6.79 -35.74 12.24
C ARG A 8 6.74 -34.23 12.26
N ASN A 9 7.75 -33.63 11.64
CA ASN A 9 7.70 -32.21 11.27
C ASN A 9 6.69 -31.99 10.14
N HIS A 10 5.53 -31.43 10.46
CA HIS A 10 4.65 -30.84 9.48
C HIS A 10 5.06 -29.37 9.25
N ILE A 11 5.71 -29.14 8.13
CA ILE A 11 5.92 -27.80 7.58
C ILE A 11 4.56 -27.29 7.09
N ARG A 12 3.94 -26.37 7.82
CA ARG A 12 2.77 -25.63 7.38
C ARG A 12 3.24 -24.54 6.39
N LYS A 13 2.81 -24.64 5.14
CA LYS A 13 2.89 -23.57 4.16
C LYS A 13 1.88 -22.48 4.54
N PRO A 14 2.20 -21.18 4.40
CA PRO A 14 1.21 -20.13 4.58
C PRO A 14 0.16 -20.21 3.45
N LEU A 15 -1.10 -20.29 3.84
CA LEU A 15 -2.25 -20.24 2.93
C LEU A 15 -2.42 -18.82 2.41
N GLY A 16 -2.48 -18.70 1.09
CA GLY A 16 -2.65 -17.43 0.40
C GLY A 16 -4.05 -16.83 0.63
N ASN A 17 -4.09 -15.51 0.60
CA ASN A 17 -5.30 -14.68 0.64
C ASN A 17 -6.34 -15.20 -0.36
N ILE A 18 -7.51 -15.56 0.14
CA ILE A 18 -8.67 -15.93 -0.66
C ILE A 18 -9.26 -14.63 -1.21
N TYR A 19 -9.14 -14.42 -2.51
CA TYR A 19 -9.78 -13.32 -3.21
C TYR A 19 -11.30 -13.50 -3.23
N PHE A 20 -12.02 -12.69 -2.46
CA PHE A 20 -13.48 -12.54 -2.53
C PHE A 20 -13.96 -11.67 -3.69
N ASP A 21 -13.05 -11.03 -4.43
CA ASP A 21 -13.38 -10.01 -5.45
C ASP A 21 -14.00 -10.54 -6.74
N SER A 22 -14.06 -11.87 -6.97
CA SER A 22 -14.50 -12.41 -8.25
C SER A 22 -16.00 -12.73 -8.34
N MET A 23 -16.78 -12.57 -7.26
CA MET A 23 -18.19 -12.99 -7.25
C MET A 23 -19.23 -11.86 -7.24
N ILE A 24 -18.83 -10.60 -7.16
CA ILE A 24 -19.78 -9.47 -7.03
C ILE A 24 -19.52 -8.40 -8.09
N CYS A 25 -19.59 -8.75 -9.37
CA CYS A 25 -19.68 -7.77 -10.47
C CYS A 25 -20.54 -8.31 -11.60
N ALA A 26 -21.86 -8.36 -11.41
CA ALA A 26 -22.82 -8.48 -12.50
C ALA A 26 -24.13 -7.80 -12.07
N GLY A 27 -24.24 -6.51 -12.33
CA GLY A 27 -25.45 -5.77 -12.01
C GLY A 27 -25.50 -4.39 -12.64
N ARG A 28 -25.35 -4.29 -13.97
CA ARG A 28 -25.96 -3.22 -14.77
C ARG A 28 -26.48 -3.82 -16.07
N ALA A 29 -27.74 -4.20 -16.06
CA ALA A 29 -28.50 -4.47 -17.28
C ALA A 29 -28.80 -3.14 -17.96
N PHE A 30 -28.10 -2.84 -19.04
CA PHE A 30 -28.53 -1.85 -20.02
C PHE A 30 -29.51 -2.53 -20.97
N VAL A 31 -30.78 -2.14 -20.89
CA VAL A 31 -31.78 -2.48 -21.89
C VAL A 31 -31.49 -1.62 -23.13
N ALA A 32 -30.88 -2.19 -24.14
CA ALA A 32 -30.76 -1.59 -25.46
C ALA A 32 -31.86 -2.14 -26.35
N LYS A 33 -32.70 -1.25 -26.89
CA LYS A 33 -33.64 -1.53 -27.96
C LYS A 33 -32.90 -1.93 -29.25
N PRO A 34 -33.45 -2.83 -30.07
CA PRO A 34 -32.80 -3.23 -31.32
C PRO A 34 -33.02 -2.15 -32.39
N GLU A 35 -31.92 -1.52 -32.85
CA GLU A 35 -31.92 -0.74 -34.07
C GLU A 35 -31.35 -1.56 -35.25
N ARG A 36 -31.99 -1.35 -36.40
CA ARG A 36 -31.88 -2.08 -37.65
C ARG A 36 -30.47 -2.09 -38.24
N VAL A 37 -30.06 -3.25 -38.65
CA VAL A 37 -28.89 -3.51 -39.50
C VAL A 37 -29.01 -2.76 -40.84
N ARG A 38 -28.12 -1.79 -41.11
CA ARG A 38 -27.84 -1.31 -42.47
C ARG A 38 -26.52 -1.93 -42.95
N LYS A 39 -26.62 -2.64 -44.08
CA LYS A 39 -25.50 -3.16 -44.87
C LYS A 39 -24.56 -2.03 -45.32
N ARG A 40 -23.29 -2.20 -45.15
CA ARG A 40 -22.23 -1.39 -45.81
C ARG A 40 -21.71 -2.12 -47.06
N PRO A 41 -21.38 -1.38 -48.11
CA PRO A 41 -20.85 -1.92 -49.33
C PRO A 41 -19.33 -2.21 -49.24
N ASP A 42 -18.93 -3.16 -50.07
CA ASP A 42 -17.60 -3.70 -50.30
C ASP A 42 -16.61 -2.59 -50.70
N TYR A 43 -15.41 -2.62 -50.12
CA TYR A 43 -14.26 -1.85 -50.61
C TYR A 43 -13.12 -2.83 -50.87
N GLU A 44 -12.87 -3.09 -52.14
CA GLU A 44 -11.66 -3.73 -52.66
C GLU A 44 -10.54 -2.69 -52.73
N GLY A 45 -9.38 -2.96 -52.14
CA GLY A 45 -8.14 -2.21 -52.29
C GLY A 45 -6.94 -3.12 -52.47
N PRO A 46 -5.92 -2.71 -53.20
CA PRO A 46 -5.06 -3.61 -53.98
C PRO A 46 -3.93 -4.24 -53.17
N ILE A 47 -3.66 -5.48 -53.56
CA ILE A 47 -2.54 -6.32 -53.14
C ILE A 47 -1.22 -5.77 -53.69
N CYS A 48 -0.29 -5.40 -52.84
CA CYS A 48 1.07 -5.04 -53.26
C CYS A 48 1.98 -6.27 -53.16
N ARG A 49 2.34 -6.81 -54.34
CA ARG A 49 3.38 -7.84 -54.51
C ARG A 49 4.75 -7.20 -54.37
N ILE A 50 5.59 -7.71 -53.47
CA ILE A 50 7.02 -7.44 -53.46
C ILE A 50 7.74 -8.59 -54.16
N VAL A 51 8.33 -8.26 -55.30
CA VAL A 51 9.19 -9.12 -56.11
C VAL A 51 10.59 -9.13 -55.53
N GLY A 52 11.16 -10.28 -55.30
CA GLY A 52 12.56 -10.45 -54.91
C GLY A 52 13.53 -10.18 -56.08
N ARG A 53 14.70 -9.71 -55.76
CA ARG A 53 15.88 -9.74 -56.65
C ARG A 53 17.12 -10.15 -55.86
N ASP A 54 17.64 -11.31 -56.24
CA ASP A 54 19.00 -11.77 -56.00
C ASP A 54 20.02 -10.84 -56.66
N THR A 55 21.13 -10.57 -56.01
CA THR A 55 22.44 -10.35 -56.67
C THR A 55 23.61 -10.57 -55.70
N MET A 56 24.31 -11.67 -55.91
CA MET A 56 25.76 -11.88 -56.10
C MET A 56 26.77 -11.18 -55.17
N VAL A 57 27.54 -12.08 -54.55
CA VAL A 57 28.87 -11.91 -53.92
C VAL A 57 29.93 -11.66 -55.03
N PRO A 58 30.98 -10.89 -54.77
CA PRO A 58 32.31 -11.35 -55.15
C PRO A 58 33.34 -11.37 -54.00
N ASP A 59 33.99 -12.48 -53.94
CA ASP A 59 35.26 -12.81 -53.27
C ASP A 59 36.38 -11.86 -53.71
N LYS A 60 37.16 -11.31 -52.73
CA LYS A 60 38.50 -10.80 -52.98
C LYS A 60 39.42 -11.09 -51.80
N ARG A 61 40.21 -12.11 -52.00
CA ARG A 61 41.49 -12.32 -51.26
C ARG A 61 42.42 -11.14 -51.48
N MET A 62 43.00 -10.60 -50.41
CA MET A 62 44.20 -9.78 -50.52
C MET A 62 45.21 -10.11 -49.39
N THR A 63 46.29 -10.56 -49.80
CA THR A 63 47.66 -10.81 -49.36
C THR A 63 48.15 -9.98 -48.17
N ARG A 64 48.88 -10.69 -47.30
CA ARG A 64 49.77 -10.18 -46.24
C ARG A 64 50.92 -9.34 -46.81
N PRO A 65 51.39 -8.33 -46.09
CA PRO A 65 52.81 -7.96 -46.14
C PRO A 65 53.54 -8.22 -44.80
N GLU A 66 54.79 -8.38 -44.93
CA GLU A 66 55.80 -8.91 -44.04
C GLU A 66 56.08 -8.09 -42.76
N ALA A 67 56.57 -8.81 -41.78
CA ALA A 67 57.00 -8.30 -40.50
C ALA A 67 58.32 -7.52 -40.58
N PHE A 68 58.31 -6.28 -40.07
CA PHE A 68 59.50 -5.53 -39.76
C PHE A 68 59.74 -5.59 -38.24
N THR A 69 60.82 -6.25 -37.83
CA THR A 69 61.29 -6.33 -36.45
C THR A 69 61.97 -5.03 -36.07
N LEU A 70 61.41 -4.23 -35.18
CA LEU A 70 62.08 -3.11 -34.51
C LEU A 70 62.18 -3.37 -33.01
N GLY A 71 63.33 -3.02 -32.49
CA GLY A 71 63.96 -3.46 -31.29
C GLY A 71 63.24 -3.26 -29.95
N ARG A 72 63.65 -4.07 -29.01
CA ARG A 72 63.13 -4.27 -27.65
C ARG A 72 63.21 -3.07 -26.67
N GLY A 73 63.60 -1.86 -27.15
CA GLY A 73 63.81 -0.69 -26.28
C GLY A 73 62.62 0.28 -26.14
N PHE A 74 61.61 0.20 -27.00
CA PHE A 74 60.54 1.25 -27.05
C PHE A 74 59.21 0.83 -26.43
N ARG A 75 59.08 -0.38 -25.93
CA ARG A 75 57.82 -0.90 -25.40
C ARG A 75 57.54 -0.56 -23.92
N LEU A 76 58.50 -0.09 -23.15
CA LEU A 76 58.32 0.25 -21.73
C LEU A 76 57.90 1.70 -21.48
N ALA A 77 58.18 2.63 -22.38
CA ALA A 77 57.82 4.02 -22.22
C ALA A 77 56.34 4.33 -22.65
N SER A 78 55.81 3.57 -23.62
CA SER A 78 54.45 3.81 -24.12
C SER A 78 53.35 3.23 -23.22
N THR A 79 53.65 2.18 -22.44
CA THR A 79 52.67 1.58 -21.51
C THR A 79 52.47 2.42 -20.24
N LEU A 80 53.46 3.18 -19.82
CA LEU A 80 53.36 4.05 -18.63
C LEU A 80 52.56 5.36 -18.91
N VAL A 81 52.58 5.85 -20.15
CA VAL A 81 51.83 7.04 -20.55
C VAL A 81 50.35 6.72 -20.78
N ILE A 82 50.04 5.54 -21.30
CA ILE A 82 48.63 5.12 -21.53
C ILE A 82 47.92 4.76 -20.23
N THR A 83 48.67 4.17 -19.24
CA THR A 83 48.10 3.88 -17.90
C THR A 83 47.92 5.17 -17.07
N GLY A 84 48.75 6.17 -17.25
CA GLY A 84 48.62 7.48 -16.60
C GLY A 84 47.42 8.30 -17.11
N LEU A 85 47.13 8.23 -18.41
CA LEU A 85 45.97 8.89 -19.02
C LEU A 85 44.63 8.20 -18.72
N ALA A 86 44.63 6.87 -18.52
CA ALA A 86 43.43 6.13 -18.15
C ALA A 86 43.01 6.33 -16.67
N LEU A 87 43.98 6.63 -15.78
CA LEU A 87 43.69 6.96 -14.38
C LEU A 87 43.27 8.42 -14.17
N ALA A 88 43.68 9.34 -15.05
CA ALA A 88 43.30 10.75 -14.98
C ALA A 88 41.88 11.00 -15.53
N SER A 89 41.35 10.13 -16.42
CA SER A 89 40.01 10.27 -16.97
C SER A 89 38.91 9.72 -16.04
N CYS A 90 39.25 8.89 -15.04
CA CYS A 90 38.25 8.42 -14.06
C CYS A 90 38.05 9.38 -12.87
N GLN A 91 38.93 10.34 -12.63
CA GLN A 91 38.77 11.32 -11.56
C GLN A 91 38.00 12.57 -11.97
N SER A 92 37.86 12.87 -13.27
CA SER A 92 37.15 14.07 -13.74
C SER A 92 35.65 13.87 -13.92
N MET A 93 35.10 12.67 -13.72
CA MET A 93 33.66 12.40 -13.77
C MET A 93 32.95 12.56 -12.43
N PHE A 94 33.69 12.69 -11.32
CA PHE A 94 33.09 12.82 -9.99
C PHE A 94 33.28 14.18 -9.33
N ASP A 95 33.98 15.11 -9.97
CA ASP A 95 34.32 16.43 -9.39
C ASP A 95 33.55 17.60 -10.02
N GLN A 96 32.41 17.35 -10.65
CA GLN A 96 31.42 18.41 -10.83
C GLN A 96 30.52 18.42 -9.59
N ALA A 97 30.99 19.13 -8.56
CA ALA A 97 30.11 19.63 -7.52
C ALA A 97 29.01 20.46 -8.21
N TYR A 98 27.84 19.85 -8.39
CA TYR A 98 26.66 20.53 -8.85
C TYR A 98 26.23 21.52 -7.76
N THR A 99 26.71 22.76 -7.87
CA THR A 99 26.12 23.86 -7.13
C THR A 99 24.87 24.26 -7.90
N PRO A 100 23.65 24.01 -7.40
CA PRO A 100 22.45 24.47 -8.05
C PRO A 100 22.39 26.00 -7.92
N ASN A 101 22.87 26.68 -8.92
CA ASN A 101 22.68 28.15 -9.04
C ASN A 101 21.26 28.38 -9.55
N VAL A 102 20.26 27.99 -8.76
CA VAL A 102 18.85 28.21 -9.06
C VAL A 102 18.51 29.62 -8.61
N ALA A 103 18.49 30.56 -9.56
CA ALA A 103 17.94 31.86 -9.29
C ALA A 103 16.45 31.70 -8.88
N PRO A 104 15.99 32.39 -7.83
CA PRO A 104 14.59 32.35 -7.46
C PRO A 104 13.71 32.75 -8.65
N SER A 105 12.67 31.96 -8.94
CA SER A 105 11.73 32.27 -10.00
C SER A 105 11.00 33.59 -9.66
N THR A 106 11.07 34.54 -10.55
CA THR A 106 10.34 35.82 -10.45
C THR A 106 8.88 35.71 -10.89
N THR A 107 8.49 34.57 -11.44
CA THR A 107 7.11 34.25 -11.85
C THR A 107 6.65 32.97 -11.12
N PRO A 108 5.88 33.11 -10.02
CA PRO A 108 5.31 31.93 -9.35
C PRO A 108 4.34 31.24 -10.33
N GLN A 109 4.65 29.98 -10.68
CA GLN A 109 3.74 29.17 -11.47
C GLN A 109 2.70 28.55 -10.52
N ILE A 110 1.42 28.68 -10.89
CA ILE A 110 0.34 28.05 -10.15
C ILE A 110 0.41 26.54 -10.46
N VAL A 111 0.46 25.70 -9.41
CA VAL A 111 0.57 24.23 -9.49
C VAL A 111 -0.41 23.61 -10.50
N GLU A 112 -1.62 24.13 -10.58
CA GLU A 112 -2.65 23.69 -11.53
C GLU A 112 -2.30 23.97 -13.00
N GLN A 113 -1.47 24.99 -13.30
CA GLN A 113 -1.05 25.29 -14.68
C GLN A 113 0.11 24.42 -15.14
N VAL A 114 1.04 24.06 -14.24
CA VAL A 114 2.16 23.15 -14.55
C VAL A 114 1.64 21.74 -14.81
N GLN A 115 0.64 21.30 -14.06
CA GLN A 115 0.04 19.97 -14.21
C GLN A 115 -0.77 19.80 -15.50
N LYS A 116 -1.38 20.85 -16.04
CA LYS A 116 -2.23 20.75 -17.25
C LYS A 116 -1.48 20.34 -18.51
N ASN A 117 -0.18 20.60 -18.59
CA ASN A 117 0.63 20.36 -19.79
C ASN A 117 1.46 19.06 -19.72
N ASP A 118 1.47 18.33 -18.60
CA ASP A 118 2.15 17.04 -18.47
C ASP A 118 1.12 15.90 -18.63
N PRO A 119 1.24 15.04 -19.67
CA PRO A 119 0.35 13.88 -19.82
C PRO A 119 0.34 12.95 -18.58
N ARG A 120 1.44 12.92 -17.83
CA ARG A 120 1.58 12.14 -16.60
C ARG A 120 0.71 12.73 -15.48
N ALA A 121 0.57 14.05 -15.43
CA ALA A 121 -0.30 14.72 -14.48
C ALA A 121 -1.78 14.40 -14.69
N GLN A 122 -2.20 14.18 -15.94
CA GLN A 122 -3.57 13.77 -16.25
C GLN A 122 -3.88 12.36 -15.70
N MET A 123 -2.90 11.45 -15.74
CA MET A 123 -3.04 10.13 -15.12
C MET A 123 -3.21 10.25 -13.60
N GLY A 124 -2.32 10.99 -12.94
CA GLY A 124 -2.42 11.25 -11.50
C GLY A 124 -3.74 11.90 -11.11
N ALA A 125 -4.20 12.91 -11.89
CA ALA A 125 -5.47 13.60 -11.63
C ALA A 125 -6.69 12.67 -11.75
N ARG A 126 -6.68 11.73 -12.70
CA ARG A 126 -7.75 10.75 -12.89
C ARG A 126 -7.82 9.72 -11.75
N GLU A 127 -6.67 9.23 -11.30
CA GLU A 127 -6.61 8.20 -10.26
C GLU A 127 -6.73 8.78 -8.83
N HIS A 128 -6.38 10.05 -8.63
CA HIS A 128 -6.40 10.70 -7.32
C HIS A 128 -7.73 10.55 -6.55
N PRO A 129 -8.92 10.81 -7.13
CA PRO A 129 -10.18 10.67 -6.39
C PRO A 129 -10.46 9.22 -5.94
N ARG A 130 -10.06 8.24 -6.76
CA ARG A 130 -10.24 6.81 -6.44
C ARG A 130 -9.33 6.40 -5.30
N ILE A 131 -8.07 6.84 -5.32
CA ILE A 131 -7.10 6.58 -4.25
C ILE A 131 -7.57 7.21 -2.94
N VAL A 132 -7.95 8.48 -2.97
CA VAL A 132 -8.46 9.15 -1.76
C VAL A 132 -9.66 8.40 -1.19
N ALA A 133 -10.60 7.97 -2.03
CA ALA A 133 -11.76 7.20 -1.60
C ALA A 133 -11.37 5.84 -1.00
N SER A 134 -10.44 5.10 -1.62
CA SER A 134 -10.02 3.76 -1.15
C SER A 134 -9.23 3.77 0.16
N TYR A 135 -8.69 4.94 0.55
CA TYR A 135 -7.96 5.11 1.81
C TYR A 135 -8.74 5.91 2.88
N GLY A 136 -10.08 5.96 2.80
CA GLY A 136 -10.93 6.59 3.81
C GLY A 136 -10.96 8.12 3.75
N GLY A 137 -10.56 8.71 2.63
CA GLY A 137 -10.55 10.15 2.43
C GLY A 137 -9.23 10.84 2.75
N GLU A 138 -9.21 12.15 2.64
CA GLU A 138 -8.08 12.98 3.07
C GLU A 138 -8.12 13.18 4.60
N TYR A 139 -6.98 12.98 5.26
CA TYR A 139 -6.81 13.37 6.66
C TYR A 139 -6.44 14.86 6.73
N LYS A 140 -7.33 15.67 7.30
CA LYS A 140 -7.16 17.12 7.42
C LYS A 140 -6.81 17.51 8.85
N ASP A 141 -5.56 17.89 9.04
CA ASP A 141 -5.05 18.48 10.29
C ASP A 141 -3.95 19.49 9.95
N ALA A 142 -4.20 20.74 10.23
CA ALA A 142 -3.32 21.83 9.81
C ALA A 142 -1.88 21.74 10.37
N LYS A 143 -1.66 21.08 11.51
CA LYS A 143 -0.30 20.88 12.05
C LYS A 143 0.44 19.80 11.26
N THR A 144 -0.23 18.68 11.04
CA THR A 144 0.33 17.54 10.30
C THR A 144 0.54 17.91 8.82
N GLU A 145 -0.39 18.65 8.22
CA GLU A 145 -0.25 19.14 6.83
C GLU A 145 0.99 20.06 6.69
N ARG A 146 1.17 21.02 7.61
CA ARG A 146 2.36 21.91 7.60
C ARG A 146 3.66 21.13 7.81
N LEU A 147 3.67 20.12 8.69
CA LEU A 147 4.81 19.24 8.90
C LEU A 147 5.21 18.55 7.60
N VAL A 148 4.27 17.86 6.95
CA VAL A 148 4.53 17.08 5.73
C VAL A 148 4.89 18.00 4.57
N ALA A 149 4.21 19.14 4.42
CA ALA A 149 4.52 20.14 3.40
C ALA A 149 5.93 20.74 3.55
N ARG A 150 6.37 21.02 4.80
CA ARG A 150 7.75 21.47 5.08
C ARG A 150 8.79 20.44 4.64
N ILE A 151 8.57 19.17 4.98
CA ILE A 151 9.49 18.08 4.62
C ILE A 151 9.58 17.94 3.10
N ALA A 152 8.44 17.84 2.43
CA ALA A 152 8.41 17.66 1.00
C ALA A 152 8.94 18.89 0.22
N GLY A 153 8.69 20.10 0.73
CA GLY A 153 9.26 21.32 0.15
C GLY A 153 10.79 21.34 0.18
N ALA A 154 11.39 20.93 1.31
CA ALA A 154 12.84 20.82 1.44
C ALA A 154 13.42 19.78 0.45
N LEU A 155 12.78 18.62 0.32
CA LEU A 155 13.19 17.57 -0.62
C LEU A 155 13.04 18.02 -2.09
N THR A 156 11.95 18.71 -2.42
CA THR A 156 11.71 19.23 -3.77
C THR A 156 12.79 20.21 -4.20
N ALA A 157 13.25 21.07 -3.28
CA ALA A 157 14.26 22.10 -3.56
C ALA A 157 15.60 21.49 -4.02
N VAL A 158 15.93 20.27 -3.60
CA VAL A 158 17.16 19.54 -3.96
C VAL A 158 16.93 18.38 -4.93
N SER A 159 15.69 18.22 -5.43
CA SER A 159 15.36 17.17 -6.38
C SER A 159 15.98 17.46 -7.77
N GLU A 160 16.12 16.45 -8.62
CA GLU A 160 16.59 16.62 -10.00
C GLU A 160 15.71 17.55 -10.85
N ASN A 161 14.46 17.74 -10.44
CA ASN A 161 13.55 18.70 -11.05
C ASN A 161 12.92 19.61 -9.98
N PRO A 162 13.64 20.64 -9.50
CA PRO A 162 13.15 21.56 -8.47
C PRO A 162 11.88 22.34 -8.86
N ASN A 163 11.61 22.42 -10.17
CA ASN A 163 10.40 23.08 -10.71
C ASN A 163 9.18 22.15 -10.74
N GLN A 164 9.36 20.88 -10.41
CA GLN A 164 8.24 19.95 -10.33
C GLN A 164 7.39 20.27 -9.09
N SER A 165 6.11 20.53 -9.32
CA SER A 165 5.17 20.67 -8.23
C SER A 165 4.74 19.30 -7.71
N PHE A 166 4.81 19.11 -6.39
CA PHE A 166 4.25 17.93 -5.74
C PHE A 166 2.97 18.28 -5.01
N ARG A 167 1.90 17.56 -5.31
CA ARG A 167 0.66 17.58 -4.53
C ARG A 167 0.74 16.48 -3.48
N ILE A 168 0.80 16.88 -2.21
CA ILE A 168 0.89 15.95 -1.11
C ILE A 168 -0.47 15.77 -0.48
N THR A 169 -0.88 14.53 -0.27
CA THR A 169 -2.14 14.18 0.36
C THR A 169 -1.87 13.24 1.54
N ILE A 170 -2.32 13.64 2.73
CA ILE A 170 -2.32 12.75 3.90
C ILE A 170 -3.61 11.95 3.82
N LEU A 171 -3.48 10.62 3.74
CA LEU A 171 -4.60 9.70 3.64
C LEU A 171 -5.10 9.31 5.03
N ASN A 172 -6.43 9.26 5.20
CA ASN A 172 -7.08 8.90 6.47
C ASN A 172 -7.09 7.39 6.71
N SER A 173 -5.96 6.74 6.54
CA SER A 173 -5.80 5.30 6.71
C SER A 173 -4.87 4.96 7.87
N PRO A 174 -5.20 3.97 8.72
CA PRO A 174 -4.30 3.45 9.74
C PRO A 174 -3.19 2.56 9.16
N ALA A 175 -3.33 2.08 7.92
CA ALA A 175 -2.29 1.30 7.24
C ALA A 175 -0.98 2.08 7.15
N ILE A 176 0.15 1.37 7.21
CA ILE A 176 1.46 1.98 7.04
C ILE A 176 1.79 1.97 5.56
N ASN A 177 1.62 3.12 4.90
CA ASN A 177 1.88 3.26 3.48
C ASN A 177 2.28 4.68 3.08
N ALA A 178 3.08 4.78 2.02
CA ALA A 178 3.31 5.98 1.22
C ALA A 178 3.54 5.54 -0.21
N PHE A 179 3.20 6.38 -1.17
CA PHE A 179 3.43 6.10 -2.58
C PHE A 179 3.30 7.37 -3.41
N ALA A 180 3.81 7.33 -4.63
CA ALA A 180 3.70 8.41 -5.57
C ALA A 180 3.04 7.96 -6.88
N LEU A 181 2.29 8.87 -7.50
CA LEU A 181 1.83 8.72 -8.87
C LEU A 181 2.60 9.65 -9.81
N PRO A 182 2.70 9.28 -11.09
CA PRO A 182 3.21 10.17 -12.12
C PRO A 182 2.49 11.51 -12.11
N GLY A 183 3.22 12.61 -12.40
CA GLY A 183 2.67 13.96 -12.36
C GLY A 183 2.76 14.65 -11.00
N GLY A 184 3.54 14.09 -10.06
CA GLY A 184 3.86 14.76 -8.79
C GLY A 184 2.83 14.58 -7.69
N TYR A 185 2.03 13.53 -7.70
CA TYR A 185 1.14 13.19 -6.60
C TYR A 185 1.87 12.31 -5.58
N LEU A 186 2.00 12.81 -4.36
CA LEU A 186 2.58 12.09 -3.22
C LEU A 186 1.51 11.81 -2.18
N TYR A 187 1.50 10.60 -1.67
CA TYR A 187 0.58 10.15 -0.64
C TYR A 187 1.34 9.61 0.56
N VAL A 188 0.85 9.92 1.74
CA VAL A 188 1.34 9.38 3.01
C VAL A 188 0.16 9.09 3.90
N THR A 189 0.10 7.93 4.52
CA THR A 189 -0.96 7.59 5.45
C THR A 189 -0.66 8.12 6.86
N ARG A 190 -1.72 8.36 7.65
CA ARG A 190 -1.54 8.69 9.07
C ARG A 190 -0.92 7.56 9.88
N GLY A 191 -1.12 6.30 9.45
CA GLY A 191 -0.46 5.14 10.07
C GLY A 191 1.07 5.20 9.94
N LEU A 192 1.59 5.58 8.75
CA LEU A 192 3.03 5.78 8.56
C LEU A 192 3.56 6.92 9.43
N LEU A 193 2.85 8.05 9.49
CA LEU A 193 3.25 9.18 10.34
C LEU A 193 3.25 8.81 11.84
N ALA A 194 2.33 7.95 12.28
CA ALA A 194 2.30 7.46 13.67
C ALA A 194 3.49 6.54 13.99
N LEU A 195 3.95 5.73 13.02
CA LEU A 195 5.11 4.85 13.18
C LEU A 195 6.43 5.61 13.18
N ALA A 196 6.61 6.55 12.24
CA ALA A 196 7.85 7.32 12.08
C ALA A 196 8.27 8.00 13.41
N ASN A 197 9.57 8.13 13.64
CA ASN A 197 10.14 8.61 14.89
C ASN A 197 10.65 10.04 14.83
N ASP A 198 10.95 10.55 13.65
CA ASP A 198 11.43 11.91 13.42
C ASP A 198 11.11 12.36 11.98
N ALA A 199 11.38 13.63 11.69
CA ALA A 199 11.11 14.20 10.38
C ALA A 199 12.00 13.60 9.29
N SER A 200 13.22 13.19 9.62
CA SER A 200 14.11 12.56 8.66
C SER A 200 13.63 11.18 8.23
N GLU A 201 12.94 10.40 9.09
CA GLU A 201 12.31 9.13 8.69
C GLU A 201 11.16 9.37 7.70
N VAL A 202 10.32 10.39 7.92
CA VAL A 202 9.28 10.76 6.94
C VAL A 202 9.91 11.27 5.66
N ALA A 203 10.96 12.10 5.76
CA ALA A 203 11.71 12.59 4.60
C ALA A 203 12.33 11.43 3.81
N ALA A 204 12.84 10.38 4.48
CA ALA A 204 13.39 9.20 3.84
C ALA A 204 12.36 8.47 2.97
N VAL A 205 11.15 8.30 3.48
CA VAL A 205 10.07 7.67 2.70
C VAL A 205 9.64 8.55 1.54
N LEU A 206 9.39 9.84 1.78
CA LEU A 206 8.95 10.74 0.71
C LEU A 206 10.03 10.90 -0.38
N SER A 207 11.31 10.96 -0.02
CA SER A 207 12.41 11.02 -1.00
C SER A 207 12.57 9.72 -1.79
N HIS A 208 12.31 8.57 -1.17
CA HIS A 208 12.26 7.27 -1.85
C HIS A 208 11.14 7.26 -2.92
N GLU A 209 9.93 7.72 -2.55
CA GLU A 209 8.80 7.83 -3.49
C GLU A 209 9.09 8.83 -4.62
N MET A 210 9.70 9.96 -4.29
CA MET A 210 10.18 10.91 -5.30
C MET A 210 11.26 10.29 -6.20
N GLY A 211 12.09 9.40 -5.67
CA GLY A 211 13.06 8.60 -6.42
C GLY A 211 12.39 7.70 -7.46
N HIS A 212 11.30 7.03 -7.09
CA HIS A 212 10.51 6.24 -8.04
C HIS A 212 9.89 7.09 -9.16
N VAL A 213 9.44 8.31 -8.85
CA VAL A 213 8.93 9.26 -9.87
C VAL A 213 10.05 9.73 -10.79
N THR A 214 11.19 10.11 -10.24
CA THR A 214 12.37 10.57 -10.98
C THR A 214 12.89 9.52 -11.95
N ALA A 215 12.99 8.27 -11.49
CA ALA A 215 13.42 7.12 -12.29
C ALA A 215 12.31 6.55 -13.21
N ASN A 216 11.11 7.11 -13.20
CA ASN A 216 9.95 6.68 -14.00
C ASN A 216 9.52 5.22 -13.75
N HIS A 217 9.79 4.65 -12.58
CA HIS A 217 9.49 3.26 -12.24
C HIS A 217 8.00 2.92 -12.36
N GLY A 218 7.10 3.85 -12.02
CA GLY A 218 5.66 3.69 -12.17
C GLY A 218 5.22 3.52 -13.64
N ILE A 219 5.83 4.28 -14.54
CA ILE A 219 5.55 4.19 -15.98
C ILE A 219 6.05 2.87 -16.55
N GLU A 220 7.25 2.44 -16.16
CA GLU A 220 7.78 1.13 -16.57
C GLU A 220 6.91 -0.01 -16.08
N ARG A 221 6.43 0.09 -14.84
CA ARG A 221 5.51 -0.90 -14.25
C ARG A 221 4.21 -0.98 -15.05
N GLN A 222 3.60 0.16 -15.38
CA GLN A 222 2.39 0.21 -16.20
C GLN A 222 2.60 -0.43 -17.58
N ARG A 223 3.71 -0.10 -18.26
CA ARG A 223 4.02 -0.73 -19.56
C ARG A 223 4.19 -2.25 -19.47
N ARG A 224 4.78 -2.74 -18.39
CA ARG A 224 4.89 -4.18 -18.13
C ARG A 224 3.52 -4.81 -17.87
N GLU A 225 2.65 -4.12 -17.14
CA GLU A 225 1.28 -4.59 -16.88
C GLU A 225 0.47 -4.68 -18.18
N GLU A 226 0.55 -3.68 -19.06
CA GLU A 226 -0.06 -3.70 -20.38
C GLU A 226 0.47 -4.88 -21.23
N ALA A 227 1.77 -5.14 -21.19
CA ALA A 227 2.37 -6.28 -21.88
C ALA A 227 1.88 -7.64 -21.32
N GLU A 228 1.72 -7.78 -19.99
CA GLU A 228 1.18 -9.00 -19.37
C GLU A 228 -0.30 -9.21 -19.72
N VAL A 229 -1.08 -8.14 -19.86
CA VAL A 229 -2.47 -8.23 -20.34
C VAL A 229 -2.49 -8.77 -21.77
N ILE A 230 -1.68 -8.24 -22.67
CA ILE A 230 -1.57 -8.71 -24.06
C ILE A 230 -1.10 -10.18 -24.08
N ALA A 231 -0.06 -10.52 -23.32
CA ALA A 231 0.43 -11.89 -23.23
C ALA A 231 -0.64 -12.86 -22.73
N SER A 232 -1.46 -12.44 -21.75
CA SER A 232 -2.55 -13.28 -21.23
C SER A 232 -3.66 -13.51 -22.25
N GLN A 233 -3.95 -12.52 -23.10
CA GLN A 233 -4.91 -12.65 -24.21
C GLN A 233 -4.39 -13.63 -25.27
N VAL A 234 -3.11 -13.53 -25.63
CA VAL A 234 -2.46 -14.48 -26.55
C VAL A 234 -2.50 -15.91 -25.99
N VAL A 235 -2.22 -16.09 -24.69
CA VAL A 235 -2.34 -17.41 -24.03
C VAL A 235 -3.76 -17.94 -24.10
N ALA A 236 -4.77 -17.10 -23.84
CA ALA A 236 -6.18 -17.50 -23.94
C ALA A 236 -6.55 -17.94 -25.36
N GLU A 237 -6.11 -17.20 -26.36
CA GLU A 237 -6.38 -17.48 -27.79
C GLU A 237 -5.67 -18.74 -28.26
N VAL A 238 -4.36 -18.87 -28.01
CA VAL A 238 -3.56 -20.02 -28.42
C VAL A 238 -4.04 -21.33 -27.80
N LEU A 239 -4.42 -21.29 -26.50
CA LEU A 239 -4.92 -22.47 -25.79
C LEU A 239 -6.44 -22.66 -25.93
N SER A 240 -7.12 -21.77 -26.64
CA SER A 240 -8.60 -21.73 -26.74
C SER A 240 -9.27 -21.85 -25.36
N SER A 241 -8.70 -21.17 -24.36
CA SER A 241 -9.11 -21.30 -22.96
C SER A 241 -9.05 -19.96 -22.22
N ASP A 242 -10.21 -19.38 -21.94
CA ASP A 242 -10.34 -18.18 -21.11
C ASP A 242 -9.79 -18.37 -19.68
N LEU A 243 -9.88 -19.59 -19.16
CA LEU A 243 -9.33 -19.93 -17.85
C LEU A 243 -7.81 -19.83 -17.83
N ALA A 244 -7.13 -20.35 -18.90
CA ALA A 244 -5.68 -20.26 -19.03
C ALA A 244 -5.22 -18.80 -19.14
N GLY A 245 -5.94 -17.96 -19.89
CA GLY A 245 -5.69 -16.53 -19.98
C GLY A 245 -5.84 -15.82 -18.63
N LYS A 246 -6.92 -16.09 -17.91
CA LYS A 246 -7.13 -15.54 -16.54
C LYS A 246 -6.04 -15.96 -15.56
N GLN A 247 -5.59 -17.22 -15.61
CA GLN A 247 -4.49 -17.71 -14.77
C GLN A 247 -3.14 -17.06 -15.14
N ALA A 248 -2.87 -16.87 -16.43
CA ALA A 248 -1.67 -16.18 -16.90
C ALA A 248 -1.66 -14.72 -16.41
N LEU A 249 -2.79 -14.00 -16.56
CA LEU A 249 -2.94 -12.63 -16.09
C LEU A 249 -2.77 -12.52 -14.57
N ALA A 250 -3.36 -13.42 -13.79
CA ALA A 250 -3.22 -13.44 -12.33
C ALA A 250 -1.75 -13.63 -11.91
N ARG A 251 -1.02 -14.54 -12.56
CA ARG A 251 0.42 -14.74 -12.32
C ARG A 251 1.24 -13.50 -12.72
N GLY A 252 0.91 -12.85 -13.84
CA GLY A 252 1.52 -11.62 -14.28
C GLY A 252 1.33 -10.49 -13.25
N LYS A 253 0.10 -10.27 -12.81
CA LYS A 253 -0.22 -9.27 -11.78
C LYS A 253 0.52 -9.51 -10.46
N LEU A 254 0.64 -10.76 -10.00
CA LEU A 254 1.41 -11.09 -8.80
C LEU A 254 2.91 -10.74 -8.95
N ARG A 255 3.50 -10.93 -10.16
CA ARG A 255 4.90 -10.54 -10.41
C ARG A 255 5.10 -9.02 -10.44
N LEU A 256 4.06 -8.27 -10.80
CA LEU A 256 4.09 -6.82 -10.91
C LEU A 256 3.62 -6.10 -9.64
N ALA A 257 3.17 -6.83 -8.63
CA ALA A 257 2.66 -6.25 -7.39
C ALA A 257 3.71 -5.43 -6.64
N ALA A 258 4.98 -5.83 -6.71
CA ALA A 258 6.10 -5.14 -6.10
C ALA A 258 7.06 -4.57 -7.15
N PHE A 259 7.79 -3.52 -6.78
CA PHE A 259 8.94 -3.04 -7.56
C PHE A 259 10.06 -4.08 -7.58
N SER A 260 10.85 -4.09 -8.66
CA SER A 260 12.02 -4.96 -8.72
C SER A 260 13.07 -4.53 -7.71
N ARG A 261 13.90 -5.47 -7.23
CA ARG A 261 15.02 -5.15 -6.32
C ARG A 261 15.91 -4.02 -6.85
N GLN A 262 16.16 -3.99 -8.16
CA GLN A 262 17.00 -2.97 -8.76
C GLN A 262 16.34 -1.59 -8.72
N GLN A 263 15.02 -1.51 -8.96
CA GLN A 263 14.27 -0.27 -8.85
C GLN A 263 14.24 0.25 -7.42
N GLU A 264 14.11 -0.65 -6.43
CA GLU A 264 14.20 -0.29 -5.01
C GLU A 264 15.57 0.30 -4.65
N LEU A 265 16.67 -0.36 -5.07
CA LEU A 265 18.02 0.14 -4.81
C LEU A 265 18.29 1.49 -5.49
N GLN A 266 17.74 1.71 -6.68
CA GLN A 266 17.85 2.98 -7.37
C GLN A 266 17.06 4.08 -6.65
N ALA A 267 15.84 3.80 -6.22
CA ALA A 267 15.03 4.74 -5.46
C ALA A 267 15.67 5.07 -4.11
N ASP A 268 16.24 4.07 -3.41
CA ASP A 268 16.99 4.28 -2.17
C ASP A 268 18.19 5.21 -2.40
N ALA A 269 19.00 4.98 -3.45
CA ALA A 269 20.18 5.80 -3.74
C ALA A 269 19.80 7.26 -4.04
N ILE A 270 18.77 7.49 -4.86
CA ILE A 270 18.22 8.83 -5.17
C ILE A 270 17.69 9.49 -3.91
N GLY A 271 16.88 8.77 -3.13
CA GLY A 271 16.23 9.28 -1.92
C GLY A 271 17.25 9.68 -0.85
N ILE A 272 18.26 8.85 -0.59
CA ILE A 272 19.30 9.13 0.43
C ILE A 272 20.16 10.33 0.02
N ARG A 273 20.46 10.49 -1.27
CA ARG A 273 21.13 11.69 -1.77
C ARG A 273 20.28 12.94 -1.47
N MET A 274 19.00 12.91 -1.81
CA MET A 274 18.07 14.02 -1.54
C MET A 274 17.97 14.33 -0.04
N LEU A 275 17.94 13.30 0.83
CA LEU A 275 17.95 13.50 2.28
C LEU A 275 19.16 14.33 2.74
N GLY A 276 20.36 13.91 2.37
CA GLY A 276 21.61 14.57 2.77
C GLY A 276 21.69 16.00 2.23
N GLU A 277 21.34 16.22 0.96
CA GLU A 277 21.33 17.54 0.30
C GLU A 277 20.26 18.47 0.93
N ALA A 278 19.11 17.95 1.37
CA ALA A 278 18.08 18.70 2.08
C ALA A 278 18.42 18.99 3.56
N GLY A 279 19.56 18.51 4.06
CA GLY A 279 20.01 18.70 5.43
C GLY A 279 19.37 17.76 6.46
N TYR A 280 18.62 16.75 6.01
CA TYR A 280 18.12 15.68 6.86
C TYR A 280 19.20 14.63 7.16
N ASP A 281 19.02 13.86 8.24
CA ASP A 281 19.88 12.75 8.58
C ASP A 281 19.75 11.62 7.54
N PRO A 282 20.76 11.35 6.69
CA PRO A 282 20.67 10.35 5.62
C PRO A 282 20.56 8.91 6.14
N TYR A 283 20.94 8.65 7.41
CA TYR A 283 20.76 7.35 8.05
C TYR A 283 19.29 7.04 8.41
N ALA A 284 18.39 8.02 8.30
CA ALA A 284 16.99 7.83 8.55
C ALA A 284 16.35 6.78 7.62
N ALA A 285 16.85 6.64 6.39
CA ALA A 285 16.40 5.60 5.47
C ALA A 285 16.59 4.19 6.06
N SER A 286 17.77 3.88 6.58
CA SER A 286 18.04 2.58 7.22
C SER A 286 17.25 2.40 8.51
N ARG A 287 17.12 3.45 9.33
CA ARG A 287 16.32 3.39 10.57
C ARG A 287 14.84 3.13 10.30
N PHE A 288 14.28 3.76 9.27
CA PHE A 288 12.89 3.53 8.91
C PHE A 288 12.65 2.11 8.40
N LEU A 289 13.56 1.56 7.58
CA LEU A 289 13.51 0.15 7.15
C LEU A 289 13.57 -0.81 8.35
N ASP A 290 14.38 -0.51 9.36
CA ASP A 290 14.42 -1.27 10.62
C ASP A 290 13.11 -1.16 11.41
N SER A 291 12.51 0.04 11.47
CA SER A 291 11.20 0.29 12.10
C SER A 291 10.07 -0.49 11.40
N MET A 292 10.08 -0.52 10.07
CA MET A 292 9.15 -1.31 9.26
C MET A 292 9.29 -2.81 9.53
N ALA A 293 10.53 -3.32 9.60
CA ALA A 293 10.79 -4.72 9.94
C ALA A 293 10.35 -5.06 11.37
N ALA A 294 10.51 -4.13 12.31
CA ALA A 294 10.04 -4.29 13.68
C ALA A 294 8.51 -4.33 13.75
N TYR A 295 7.84 -3.45 12.99
CA TYR A 295 6.39 -3.44 12.87
C TYR A 295 5.86 -4.73 12.23
N ALA A 296 6.52 -5.24 11.18
CA ALA A 296 6.16 -6.53 10.56
C ALA A 296 6.20 -7.67 11.58
N ARG A 297 7.25 -7.72 12.42
CA ARG A 297 7.33 -8.72 13.49
C ARG A 297 6.26 -8.54 14.57
N TYR A 298 5.95 -7.29 14.91
CA TYR A 298 4.87 -6.99 15.86
C TYR A 298 3.52 -7.46 15.33
N SER A 299 3.19 -7.14 14.07
CA SER A 299 1.94 -7.54 13.43
C SER A 299 1.83 -9.05 13.23
N SER A 300 2.91 -9.72 12.78
CA SER A 300 2.88 -11.18 12.56
C SER A 300 2.90 -12.01 13.86
N ALA A 301 3.38 -11.43 14.96
CA ALA A 301 3.31 -12.07 16.28
C ALA A 301 1.92 -11.92 16.96
N ASP A 302 1.05 -11.12 16.37
CA ASP A 302 -0.33 -10.94 16.78
C ASP A 302 -1.22 -11.46 15.64
N PRO A 303 -1.77 -12.67 15.75
CA PRO A 303 -2.65 -13.23 14.72
C PRO A 303 -3.86 -12.32 14.45
N ASP A 304 -4.19 -11.46 15.42
CA ASP A 304 -5.33 -10.55 15.36
C ASP A 304 -4.98 -9.18 14.74
N ASN A 305 -3.70 -8.91 14.44
CA ASN A 305 -3.26 -7.65 13.86
C ASN A 305 -2.82 -7.80 12.40
N ASP A 306 -3.79 -7.76 11.48
CA ASP A 306 -3.53 -7.70 10.02
C ASP A 306 -3.56 -6.26 9.49
N GLN A 307 -3.06 -5.32 10.24
CA GLN A 307 -2.79 -4.02 9.63
C GLN A 307 -1.77 -4.24 8.52
N SER A 308 -2.29 -4.27 7.29
CA SER A 308 -1.52 -4.59 6.11
C SER A 308 -0.32 -3.66 6.01
N LEU A 309 0.85 -4.25 5.92
CA LEU A 309 2.06 -3.56 5.53
C LEU A 309 2.02 -3.35 4.03
N ASP A 310 1.07 -2.52 3.57
CA ASP A 310 0.90 -2.21 2.15
C ASP A 310 2.21 -1.70 1.56
N PHE A 311 2.97 -0.94 2.35
CA PHE A 311 4.29 -0.46 1.94
C PHE A 311 5.26 -1.61 1.65
N LEU A 312 5.42 -2.60 2.53
CA LEU A 312 6.34 -3.72 2.28
C LEU A 312 5.87 -4.66 1.17
N SER A 313 4.57 -4.67 0.84
CA SER A 313 4.04 -5.43 -0.28
C SER A 313 4.48 -4.85 -1.62
N SER A 314 4.55 -3.51 -1.73
CA SER A 314 5.03 -2.80 -2.92
C SER A 314 6.54 -2.54 -2.91
N HIS A 315 7.15 -2.40 -1.73
CA HIS A 315 8.57 -2.09 -1.50
C HIS A 315 9.23 -3.14 -0.60
N PRO A 316 9.58 -4.33 -1.12
CA PRO A 316 10.12 -5.40 -0.30
C PRO A 316 11.39 -4.98 0.43
N ASN A 317 11.40 -5.16 1.75
CA ASN A 317 12.58 -4.91 2.57
C ASN A 317 13.55 -6.09 2.49
N SER A 318 14.85 -5.78 2.58
CA SER A 318 15.89 -6.79 2.68
C SER A 318 17.08 -6.25 3.50
N ALA A 319 17.82 -7.16 4.15
CA ALA A 319 19.04 -6.79 4.85
C ALA A 319 20.05 -6.08 3.93
N GLN A 320 20.05 -6.41 2.64
CA GLN A 320 20.88 -5.74 1.65
C GLN A 320 20.49 -4.28 1.46
N ARG A 321 19.18 -3.94 1.40
CA ARG A 321 18.71 -2.55 1.30
C ARG A 321 19.15 -1.74 2.50
N VAL A 322 18.97 -2.28 3.72
CA VAL A 322 19.39 -1.61 4.97
C VAL A 322 20.90 -1.31 4.96
N GLU A 323 21.73 -2.29 4.57
CA GLU A 323 23.19 -2.09 4.55
C GLU A 323 23.63 -1.11 3.45
N LEU A 324 23.07 -1.20 2.24
CA LEU A 324 23.36 -0.24 1.17
C LEU A 324 22.87 1.17 1.51
N ALA A 325 21.73 1.30 2.19
CA ALA A 325 21.26 2.59 2.68
C ALA A 325 22.29 3.22 3.66
N ARG A 326 22.84 2.44 4.58
CA ARG A 326 23.92 2.91 5.46
C ARG A 326 25.19 3.28 4.69
N GLN A 327 25.56 2.51 3.65
CA GLN A 327 26.72 2.83 2.81
C GLN A 327 26.53 4.15 2.06
N HIS A 328 25.35 4.39 1.46
CA HIS A 328 25.05 5.66 0.82
C HIS A 328 25.06 6.82 1.81
N ALA A 329 24.53 6.62 3.02
CA ALA A 329 24.51 7.63 4.06
C ALA A 329 25.95 8.03 4.53
N ARG A 330 26.90 7.10 4.54
CA ARG A 330 28.32 7.37 4.89
C ARG A 330 29.00 8.40 3.99
N ASN A 331 28.51 8.59 2.76
CA ASN A 331 29.02 9.63 1.85
C ASN A 331 28.81 11.05 2.39
N PHE A 332 27.86 11.23 3.32
CA PHE A 332 27.57 12.50 3.97
C PHE A 332 28.30 12.67 5.31
N GLY A 333 28.84 11.59 5.90
CA GLY A 333 29.58 11.57 7.16
C GLY A 333 29.18 10.44 8.08
N GLN A 334 29.65 10.50 9.34
CA GLN A 334 29.35 9.46 10.33
C GLN A 334 27.91 9.55 10.86
N GLU A 335 27.34 8.40 11.21
CA GLU A 335 26.03 8.32 11.85
C GLU A 335 26.01 9.12 13.17
N GLY A 336 24.94 9.92 13.33
CA GLY A 336 24.75 10.78 14.49
C GLY A 336 25.49 12.11 14.44
N THR A 337 26.33 12.37 13.42
CA THR A 337 27.07 13.63 13.25
C THR A 337 26.58 14.46 12.07
N VAL A 338 25.73 13.91 11.22
CA VAL A 338 25.27 14.54 9.98
C VAL A 338 23.76 14.67 9.94
N GLY A 339 23.31 15.78 9.42
CA GLY A 339 21.89 16.09 9.23
C GLY A 339 21.11 16.34 10.51
N ASP A 340 19.93 16.93 10.35
CA ASP A 340 18.98 17.17 11.44
C ASP A 340 17.88 16.12 11.39
N ARG A 341 17.64 15.45 12.50
CA ARG A 341 16.51 14.51 12.65
C ARG A 341 15.16 15.23 12.66
N GLY A 342 15.13 16.47 13.10
CA GLY A 342 13.90 17.25 13.19
C GLY A 342 12.87 16.65 14.14
N ARG A 343 13.31 15.91 15.18
CA ARG A 343 12.42 15.14 16.08
C ARG A 343 11.42 16.01 16.80
N ASP A 344 11.84 17.15 17.32
CA ASP A 344 10.97 17.98 18.16
C ASP A 344 9.84 18.60 17.37
N TYR A 345 10.10 19.17 16.19
CA TYR A 345 9.05 19.73 15.38
C TYR A 345 8.17 18.63 14.75
N PHE A 346 8.73 17.44 14.49
CA PHE A 346 7.97 16.28 14.07
C PHE A 346 6.96 15.86 15.13
N LEU A 347 7.41 15.61 16.35
CA LEU A 347 6.55 15.22 17.48
C LEU A 347 5.47 16.28 17.75
N ALA A 348 5.81 17.57 17.66
CA ALA A 348 4.82 18.64 17.78
C ALA A 348 3.78 18.60 16.63
N GLY A 349 4.20 18.25 15.43
CA GLY A 349 3.33 18.15 14.25
C GLY A 349 2.36 16.98 14.27
N ILE A 350 2.71 15.88 14.95
CA ILE A 350 1.87 14.66 15.04
C ILE A 350 1.12 14.52 16.38
N ASP A 351 1.36 15.41 17.35
CA ASP A 351 0.62 15.36 18.60
C ASP A 351 -0.87 15.62 18.36
N GLY A 352 -1.71 14.66 18.72
CA GLY A 352 -3.14 14.63 18.41
C GLY A 352 -3.50 13.91 17.11
N LEU A 353 -2.52 13.38 16.33
CA LEU A 353 -2.77 12.57 15.14
C LEU A 353 -3.68 11.40 15.46
N LEU A 354 -4.71 11.19 14.65
CA LEU A 354 -5.63 10.07 14.80
C LEU A 354 -4.87 8.74 14.63
N TYR A 355 -5.07 7.80 15.55
CA TYR A 355 -4.46 6.47 15.54
C TYR A 355 -5.52 5.37 15.40
N GLY A 356 -5.22 4.33 14.62
CA GLY A 356 -6.16 3.22 14.39
C GLY A 356 -7.41 3.66 13.60
N ASP A 357 -8.58 3.24 14.04
CA ASP A 357 -9.85 3.51 13.39
C ASP A 357 -10.26 4.99 13.39
N SER A 358 -11.14 5.35 12.45
CA SER A 358 -11.67 6.71 12.30
C SER A 358 -13.17 6.79 12.64
N PRO A 359 -13.66 7.95 13.09
CA PRO A 359 -15.10 8.14 13.31
C PRO A 359 -15.97 7.90 12.07
N GLN A 360 -15.39 8.10 10.89
CA GLN A 360 -16.05 7.94 9.59
C GLN A 360 -16.24 6.49 9.19
N GLU A 361 -15.35 5.61 9.64
CA GLU A 361 -15.34 4.18 9.27
C GLU A 361 -15.83 3.27 10.42
N GLY A 362 -16.05 3.85 11.60
CA GLY A 362 -16.41 3.10 12.80
C GLY A 362 -15.18 2.62 13.56
N TYR A 363 -15.41 1.86 14.62
CA TYR A 363 -14.38 1.41 15.56
C TYR A 363 -14.47 -0.09 15.81
N VAL A 364 -13.34 -0.74 15.87
CA VAL A 364 -13.22 -2.12 16.37
C VAL A 364 -12.73 -2.08 17.82
N ARG A 365 -13.42 -2.79 18.69
CA ARG A 365 -13.06 -2.95 20.11
C ARG A 365 -13.21 -4.44 20.49
N GLY A 366 -12.12 -5.18 20.41
CA GLY A 366 -12.16 -6.64 20.49
C GLY A 366 -13.03 -7.23 19.38
N GLN A 367 -14.06 -7.98 19.74
CA GLN A 367 -15.01 -8.58 18.80
C GLN A 367 -16.21 -7.68 18.46
N THR A 368 -16.23 -6.44 18.93
CA THR A 368 -17.33 -5.50 18.67
C THR A 368 -16.95 -4.48 17.59
N PHE A 369 -17.81 -4.33 16.60
CA PHE A 369 -17.81 -3.19 15.68
C PHE A 369 -18.84 -2.15 16.14
N LEU A 370 -18.42 -0.87 16.16
CA LEU A 370 -19.26 0.28 16.56
C LEU A 370 -19.12 1.40 15.54
N HIS A 371 -20.22 1.92 15.05
CA HIS A 371 -20.18 3.05 14.13
C HIS A 371 -21.12 4.17 14.60
N GLY A 372 -20.54 5.21 15.22
CA GLY A 372 -21.30 6.31 15.81
C GLY A 372 -22.12 7.11 14.80
N GLY A 373 -21.58 7.37 13.59
CA GLY A 373 -22.29 8.10 12.54
C GLY A 373 -23.47 7.34 11.95
N LEU A 374 -23.41 6.02 11.87
CA LEU A 374 -24.51 5.15 11.44
C LEU A 374 -25.43 4.76 12.61
N GLY A 375 -24.96 4.96 13.84
CA GLY A 375 -25.69 4.63 15.06
C GLY A 375 -25.92 3.13 15.26
N ILE A 376 -24.98 2.29 14.83
CA ILE A 376 -25.09 0.83 14.86
C ILE A 376 -23.90 0.17 15.56
N ARG A 377 -24.15 -1.01 16.10
CA ARG A 377 -23.12 -1.91 16.58
C ARG A 377 -23.49 -3.37 16.34
N PHE A 378 -22.47 -4.24 16.30
CA PHE A 378 -22.63 -5.70 16.35
C PHE A 378 -21.38 -6.35 16.91
N ASP A 379 -21.50 -7.61 17.33
CA ASP A 379 -20.42 -8.42 17.82
C ASP A 379 -20.20 -9.62 16.86
N VAL A 380 -18.95 -9.98 16.61
CA VAL A 380 -18.59 -11.23 15.94
C VAL A 380 -18.28 -12.30 16.99
N PRO A 381 -18.34 -13.62 16.66
CA PRO A 381 -17.96 -14.66 17.61
C PRO A 381 -16.54 -14.47 18.18
N PRO A 382 -16.24 -14.99 19.38
CA PRO A 382 -14.99 -14.73 20.10
C PRO A 382 -13.71 -15.05 19.32
N ASP A 383 -13.75 -16.08 18.46
CA ASP A 383 -12.59 -16.53 17.68
C ASP A 383 -12.48 -15.84 16.31
N PHE A 384 -13.32 -14.84 16.05
CA PHE A 384 -13.26 -14.05 14.82
C PHE A 384 -12.43 -12.79 15.04
N ARG A 385 -11.70 -12.41 14.00
CA ARG A 385 -10.96 -11.15 13.90
C ARG A 385 -11.65 -10.22 12.93
N ILE A 386 -11.89 -8.98 13.36
CA ILE A 386 -12.47 -7.92 12.53
C ILE A 386 -11.35 -7.14 11.82
N ASP A 387 -11.51 -6.96 10.52
CA ASP A 387 -10.72 -6.06 9.67
C ASP A 387 -11.66 -4.97 9.10
N ASN A 388 -11.53 -3.76 9.65
CA ASN A 388 -12.39 -2.63 9.29
C ASN A 388 -11.81 -1.89 8.09
N LYS A 389 -12.36 -2.16 6.90
CA LYS A 389 -11.96 -1.52 5.64
C LYS A 389 -12.98 -0.47 5.21
N VAL A 390 -12.55 0.44 4.37
CA VAL A 390 -13.38 1.54 3.83
C VAL A 390 -14.65 1.02 3.13
N GLU A 391 -14.55 -0.09 2.41
CA GLU A 391 -15.65 -0.64 1.60
C GLU A 391 -16.55 -1.61 2.36
N ALA A 392 -16.03 -2.25 3.39
CA ALA A 392 -16.75 -3.26 4.17
C ALA A 392 -15.99 -3.60 5.45
N VAL A 393 -16.71 -4.01 6.47
CA VAL A 393 -16.13 -4.70 7.63
C VAL A 393 -16.03 -6.18 7.28
N LEU A 394 -14.82 -6.71 7.34
CA LEU A 394 -14.56 -8.14 7.15
C LEU A 394 -14.26 -8.77 8.50
N ALA A 395 -14.64 -10.02 8.70
CA ALA A 395 -14.15 -10.78 9.83
C ALA A 395 -13.78 -12.19 9.39
N THR A 396 -12.64 -12.67 9.87
CA THR A 396 -12.13 -14.02 9.60
C THR A 396 -12.13 -14.83 10.88
N GLY A 397 -12.63 -16.04 10.80
CA GLY A 397 -12.75 -16.97 11.91
C GLY A 397 -12.01 -18.30 11.67
N PRO A 398 -12.14 -19.25 12.61
CA PRO A 398 -11.53 -20.56 12.48
C PRO A 398 -12.12 -21.33 11.28
N ASN A 399 -11.33 -22.30 10.78
CA ASN A 399 -11.76 -23.19 9.68
C ASN A 399 -12.24 -22.45 8.42
N GLU A 400 -11.58 -21.39 8.04
CA GLU A 400 -11.90 -20.56 6.84
C GLU A 400 -13.27 -19.84 6.94
N ALA A 401 -13.93 -19.78 8.09
CA ALA A 401 -15.15 -19.01 8.25
C ALA A 401 -14.89 -17.52 8.03
N ALA A 402 -15.79 -16.85 7.34
CA ALA A 402 -15.65 -15.42 7.02
C ALA A 402 -17.00 -14.68 7.09
N ILE A 403 -16.93 -13.42 7.48
CA ILE A 403 -18.07 -12.52 7.53
C ILE A 403 -17.71 -11.27 6.71
N ARG A 404 -18.64 -10.82 5.89
CA ARG A 404 -18.62 -9.50 5.26
C ARG A 404 -19.83 -8.71 5.72
N PHE A 405 -19.60 -7.51 6.20
CA PHE A 405 -20.64 -6.54 6.54
C PHE A 405 -20.43 -5.27 5.75
N ASP A 406 -21.49 -4.78 5.12
CA ASP A 406 -21.52 -3.49 4.44
C ASP A 406 -22.92 -2.86 4.47
N GLY A 407 -23.06 -1.65 3.93
CA GLY A 407 -24.33 -0.95 3.86
C GLY A 407 -24.57 -0.32 2.48
N VAL A 408 -25.82 -0.30 2.06
CA VAL A 408 -26.23 0.34 0.82
C VAL A 408 -27.41 1.29 1.08
N ALA A 409 -27.45 2.41 0.37
CA ALA A 409 -28.61 3.27 0.37
C ALA A 409 -29.76 2.56 -0.36
N ALA A 410 -30.93 2.52 0.24
CA ALA A 410 -32.13 1.93 -0.36
C ALA A 410 -33.35 2.76 0.01
N GLY A 411 -34.27 2.92 -0.92
CA GLY A 411 -35.55 3.60 -0.65
C GLY A 411 -36.39 2.85 0.38
N ASP A 412 -37.21 3.57 1.13
CA ASP A 412 -38.04 3.03 2.21
C ASP A 412 -39.06 1.97 1.72
N THR A 413 -39.42 1.98 0.44
CA THR A 413 -40.42 1.11 -0.16
C THR A 413 -39.89 -0.22 -0.66
N THR A 414 -38.57 -0.46 -0.63
CA THR A 414 -37.99 -1.70 -1.11
C THR A 414 -38.23 -2.83 -0.10
N SER A 415 -39.02 -3.86 -0.45
CA SER A 415 -39.14 -5.08 0.39
C SER A 415 -37.78 -5.73 0.58
N LEU A 416 -37.44 -6.16 1.81
CA LEU A 416 -36.19 -6.81 2.10
C LEU A 416 -36.10 -8.19 1.45
N ALA A 417 -37.20 -8.91 1.33
CA ALA A 417 -37.29 -10.17 0.59
C ALA A 417 -36.98 -9.95 -0.90
N ASN A 418 -37.59 -8.94 -1.52
CA ASN A 418 -37.30 -8.58 -2.91
C ASN A 418 -35.85 -8.12 -3.10
N TYR A 419 -35.28 -7.44 -2.11
CA TYR A 419 -33.88 -7.07 -2.14
C TYR A 419 -32.97 -8.30 -2.13
N LEU A 420 -33.23 -9.29 -1.27
CA LEU A 420 -32.46 -10.54 -1.24
C LEU A 420 -32.52 -11.27 -2.58
N THR A 421 -33.69 -11.34 -3.21
CA THR A 421 -33.87 -12.04 -4.49
C THR A 421 -33.47 -11.22 -5.72
N SER A 422 -32.95 -9.99 -5.55
CA SER A 422 -32.55 -9.11 -6.67
C SER A 422 -31.29 -9.55 -7.44
N GLY A 423 -30.65 -10.63 -7.00
CA GLY A 423 -29.50 -11.22 -7.70
C GLY A 423 -28.14 -10.68 -7.27
N TRP A 424 -28.04 -9.95 -6.15
CA TRP A 424 -26.76 -9.47 -5.63
C TRP A 424 -25.92 -10.58 -4.96
N VAL A 425 -26.55 -11.71 -4.57
CA VAL A 425 -25.86 -12.93 -4.11
C VAL A 425 -26.14 -14.06 -5.08
N ALA A 426 -25.08 -14.60 -5.70
CA ALA A 426 -25.20 -15.77 -6.55
C ALA A 426 -25.45 -17.02 -5.71
N GLY A 427 -26.27 -17.95 -6.21
CA GLY A 427 -26.60 -19.21 -5.53
C GLY A 427 -27.57 -19.06 -4.36
N LEU A 428 -28.26 -17.92 -4.23
CA LEU A 428 -29.30 -17.74 -3.23
C LEU A 428 -30.45 -18.74 -3.46
N GLN A 429 -30.96 -19.31 -2.38
CA GLN A 429 -32.07 -20.28 -2.36
C GLN A 429 -33.38 -19.52 -2.04
N PRO A 430 -34.24 -19.24 -3.03
CA PRO A 430 -35.42 -18.36 -2.85
C PRO A 430 -36.44 -18.88 -1.83
N ASP A 431 -36.54 -20.19 -1.66
CA ASP A 431 -37.42 -20.87 -0.70
C ASP A 431 -36.99 -20.70 0.76
N THR A 432 -35.75 -20.22 0.98
CA THR A 432 -35.21 -19.93 2.32
C THR A 432 -35.34 -18.47 2.72
N VAL A 433 -35.95 -17.61 1.88
CA VAL A 433 -36.12 -16.20 2.18
C VAL A 433 -37.22 -16.00 3.22
N HIS A 434 -36.87 -15.43 4.37
CA HIS A 434 -37.80 -15.13 5.45
C HIS A 434 -37.66 -13.67 5.89
N GLU A 435 -38.76 -12.93 5.88
CA GLU A 435 -38.85 -11.62 6.54
C GLU A 435 -39.02 -11.82 8.05
N THR A 436 -38.31 -11.02 8.83
CA THR A 436 -38.26 -11.11 10.29
C THR A 436 -37.99 -9.75 10.92
N THR A 437 -37.92 -9.71 12.23
CA THR A 437 -37.51 -8.53 13.00
C THR A 437 -36.34 -8.90 13.91
N LEU A 438 -35.24 -8.17 13.78
CA LEU A 438 -34.04 -8.36 14.62
C LEU A 438 -33.85 -7.13 15.50
N ASN A 439 -33.93 -7.31 16.82
CA ASN A 439 -33.79 -6.23 17.80
C ASN A 439 -34.67 -4.99 17.51
N GLY A 440 -35.92 -5.24 17.09
CA GLY A 440 -36.90 -4.19 16.72
C GLY A 440 -36.67 -3.55 15.35
N LEU A 441 -35.77 -4.10 14.52
CA LEU A 441 -35.46 -3.61 13.17
C LEU A 441 -36.01 -4.56 12.10
N PRO A 442 -36.64 -4.06 11.03
CA PRO A 442 -37.06 -4.91 9.92
C PRO A 442 -35.87 -5.61 9.29
N ALA A 443 -35.96 -6.91 9.09
CA ALA A 443 -34.89 -7.73 8.55
C ALA A 443 -35.42 -8.83 7.62
N ALA A 444 -34.55 -9.41 6.82
CA ALA A 444 -34.81 -10.64 6.11
C ALA A 444 -33.55 -11.49 6.05
N THR A 445 -33.74 -12.80 6.05
CA THR A 445 -32.64 -13.78 5.98
C THR A 445 -32.85 -14.72 4.81
N ALA A 446 -31.77 -15.28 4.30
CA ALA A 446 -31.78 -16.31 3.27
C ALA A 446 -30.52 -17.19 3.36
N ARG A 447 -30.57 -18.34 2.68
CA ARG A 447 -29.41 -19.20 2.45
C ARG A 447 -28.92 -19.09 1.02
N ALA A 448 -27.63 -19.25 0.83
CA ALA A 448 -27.02 -19.41 -0.48
C ALA A 448 -25.96 -20.49 -0.42
N SER A 449 -25.67 -21.11 -1.56
CA SER A 449 -24.66 -22.16 -1.65
C SER A 449 -23.87 -22.05 -2.95
N ALA A 450 -22.58 -22.36 -2.88
CA ALA A 450 -21.67 -22.47 -4.01
C ALA A 450 -20.90 -23.80 -3.93
N ASP A 451 -19.99 -24.05 -4.87
CA ASP A 451 -19.29 -25.35 -4.94
C ASP A 451 -18.60 -25.76 -3.64
N ARG A 452 -17.96 -24.82 -2.96
CA ARG A 452 -17.15 -25.04 -1.77
C ARG A 452 -17.68 -24.37 -0.50
N TRP A 453 -18.74 -23.57 -0.59
CA TRP A 453 -19.18 -22.65 0.46
C TRP A 453 -20.69 -22.72 0.67
N ASP A 454 -21.10 -22.68 1.92
CA ASP A 454 -22.46 -22.38 2.34
C ASP A 454 -22.51 -20.99 2.99
N PHE A 455 -23.60 -20.26 2.75
CA PHE A 455 -23.75 -18.88 3.19
C PHE A 455 -25.05 -18.67 3.96
N ASP A 456 -24.98 -17.83 4.99
CA ASP A 456 -26.12 -17.10 5.53
C ASP A 456 -26.08 -15.67 5.04
N VAL A 457 -27.23 -15.19 4.58
CA VAL A 457 -27.39 -13.83 4.09
C VAL A 457 -28.45 -13.15 4.95
N THR A 458 -28.04 -12.16 5.71
CA THR A 458 -28.94 -11.37 6.56
C THR A 458 -28.91 -9.91 6.10
N VAL A 459 -30.09 -9.32 5.88
CA VAL A 459 -30.25 -7.90 5.56
C VAL A 459 -31.13 -7.22 6.60
N ILE A 460 -30.74 -6.03 7.05
CA ILE A 460 -31.40 -5.30 8.14
C ILE A 460 -31.59 -3.85 7.70
N ARG A 461 -32.80 -3.33 7.85
CA ARG A 461 -33.12 -1.93 7.54
C ARG A 461 -32.93 -1.04 8.76
N VAL A 462 -32.13 -0.01 8.59
CA VAL A 462 -32.00 1.09 9.55
C VAL A 462 -32.14 2.40 8.79
N ASN A 463 -33.23 3.12 9.02
CA ASN A 463 -33.56 4.32 8.24
C ASN A 463 -33.62 4.02 6.72
N ASN A 464 -32.97 4.85 5.89
CA ASN A 464 -32.88 4.69 4.43
C ASN A 464 -31.68 3.85 3.98
N GLN A 465 -31.19 2.95 4.84
CA GLN A 465 -30.07 2.07 4.52
C GLN A 465 -30.44 0.62 4.77
N ILE A 466 -29.92 -0.27 3.94
CA ILE A 466 -29.92 -1.72 4.15
C ILE A 466 -28.49 -2.13 4.51
N PHE A 467 -28.33 -2.63 5.72
CA PHE A 467 -27.11 -3.28 6.17
C PHE A 467 -27.15 -4.76 5.82
N ARG A 468 -26.02 -5.31 5.40
CA ARG A 468 -25.92 -6.65 4.85
C ARG A 468 -24.83 -7.43 5.55
N PHE A 469 -25.17 -8.60 6.06
CA PHE A 469 -24.21 -9.62 6.47
C PHE A 469 -24.19 -10.75 5.44
N LEU A 470 -23.01 -11.13 5.02
CA LEU A 470 -22.75 -12.35 4.27
C LEU A 470 -21.79 -13.19 5.11
N THR A 471 -22.31 -14.23 5.74
CA THR A 471 -21.50 -15.19 6.50
C THR A 471 -21.22 -16.38 5.62
N ALA A 472 -19.95 -16.75 5.48
CA ALA A 472 -19.49 -17.86 4.65
C ALA A 472 -18.75 -18.90 5.50
N VAL A 473 -19.04 -20.18 5.29
CA VAL A 473 -18.29 -21.29 5.86
C VAL A 473 -18.04 -22.35 4.78
N PRO A 474 -17.02 -23.21 4.93
CA PRO A 474 -16.84 -24.35 4.04
C PRO A 474 -18.09 -25.24 4.05
N LYS A 475 -18.44 -25.78 2.88
CA LYS A 475 -19.63 -26.61 2.68
C LYS A 475 -19.71 -27.77 3.65
N GLY A 476 -20.88 -27.91 4.30
CA GLY A 476 -21.11 -28.93 5.30
C GLY A 476 -20.59 -28.62 6.70
N SER A 477 -20.12 -27.38 6.94
CA SER A 477 -19.75 -26.92 8.29
C SER A 477 -21.01 -26.62 9.13
N ASP A 478 -21.00 -27.03 10.39
CA ASP A 478 -22.03 -26.76 11.39
C ASP A 478 -21.91 -25.34 12.02
N ALA A 479 -20.82 -24.63 11.72
CA ALA A 479 -20.55 -23.30 12.29
C ALA A 479 -21.44 -22.19 11.72
N LEU A 480 -22.10 -22.40 10.55
CA LEU A 480 -22.83 -21.35 9.84
C LEU A 480 -23.93 -20.72 10.69
N GLU A 481 -24.79 -21.55 11.27
CA GLU A 481 -25.93 -21.06 12.05
C GLU A 481 -25.49 -20.30 13.31
N ASN A 482 -24.55 -20.85 14.07
CA ASN A 482 -24.05 -20.19 15.28
C ASN A 482 -23.39 -18.84 14.99
N THR A 483 -22.61 -18.77 13.91
CA THR A 483 -21.95 -17.52 13.48
C THR A 483 -22.98 -16.48 13.07
N ALA A 484 -23.93 -16.86 12.21
CA ALA A 484 -24.97 -15.95 11.74
C ALA A 484 -25.90 -15.52 12.88
N GLN A 485 -26.21 -16.42 13.82
CA GLN A 485 -27.06 -16.10 14.98
C GLN A 485 -26.38 -15.06 15.90
N THR A 486 -25.09 -15.20 16.17
CA THR A 486 -24.33 -14.21 16.95
C THR A 486 -24.44 -12.81 16.35
N LEU A 487 -24.33 -12.69 15.03
CA LEU A 487 -24.47 -11.42 14.32
C LEU A 487 -25.90 -10.86 14.45
N ARG A 488 -26.90 -11.70 14.23
CA ARG A 488 -28.33 -11.31 14.32
C ARG A 488 -28.72 -10.86 15.73
N ASP A 489 -28.26 -11.56 16.76
CA ASP A 489 -28.58 -11.27 18.15
C ASP A 489 -27.89 -10.00 18.64
N SER A 490 -26.68 -9.72 18.15
CA SER A 490 -25.86 -8.60 18.61
C SER A 490 -26.07 -7.31 17.80
N PHE A 491 -26.55 -7.38 16.54
CA PHE A 491 -26.78 -6.19 15.74
C PHE A 491 -27.91 -5.35 16.32
N ARG A 492 -27.64 -4.11 16.66
CA ARG A 492 -28.61 -3.16 17.19
C ARG A 492 -28.25 -1.71 16.95
N ARG A 493 -29.19 -0.84 17.17
CA ARG A 493 -28.90 0.61 17.29
C ARG A 493 -28.09 0.89 18.56
N MET A 494 -27.19 1.83 18.45
CA MET A 494 -26.50 2.40 19.61
C MET A 494 -27.36 3.44 20.29
N THR A 495 -27.24 3.51 21.61
CA THR A 495 -27.86 4.59 22.38
C THR A 495 -27.10 5.92 22.21
N PRO A 496 -27.73 7.08 22.42
CA PRO A 496 -27.02 8.37 22.39
C PRO A 496 -25.84 8.43 23.35
N ALA A 497 -25.95 7.79 24.52
CA ALA A 497 -24.85 7.72 25.50
C ALA A 497 -23.66 6.91 24.99
N GLU A 498 -23.90 5.76 24.35
CA GLU A 498 -22.84 4.97 23.71
C GLU A 498 -22.14 5.76 22.60
N ILE A 499 -22.92 6.44 21.73
CA ILE A 499 -22.36 7.27 20.66
C ILE A 499 -21.47 8.39 21.25
N ALA A 500 -21.96 9.08 22.28
CA ALA A 500 -21.22 10.14 22.93
C ALA A 500 -19.95 9.67 23.66
N SER A 501 -19.90 8.40 24.07
CA SER A 501 -18.73 7.79 24.71
C SER A 501 -17.64 7.36 23.74
N LEU A 502 -17.94 7.28 22.44
CA LEU A 502 -16.95 6.88 21.43
C LEU A 502 -15.91 7.98 21.25
N LYS A 503 -14.69 7.67 21.63
CA LYS A 503 -13.54 8.55 21.41
C LYS A 503 -12.50 7.88 20.54
N PRO A 504 -11.95 8.60 19.55
CA PRO A 504 -10.86 8.09 18.73
C PRO A 504 -9.55 8.01 19.53
N LEU A 505 -8.77 6.98 19.27
CA LEU A 505 -7.40 6.93 19.76
C LEU A 505 -6.53 7.91 18.99
N ARG A 506 -5.55 8.50 19.69
CA ARG A 506 -4.64 9.50 19.14
C ARG A 506 -3.21 9.23 19.58
N VAL A 507 -2.27 9.65 18.75
CA VAL A 507 -0.88 9.81 19.19
C VAL A 507 -0.83 11.01 20.13
N ARG A 508 -0.33 10.81 21.35
CA ARG A 508 -0.07 11.86 22.33
C ARG A 508 1.41 11.91 22.62
N VAL A 509 1.97 13.09 22.55
CA VAL A 509 3.37 13.31 22.87
C VAL A 509 3.49 13.74 24.33
N VAL A 510 4.21 12.93 25.10
CA VAL A 510 4.43 13.20 26.53
C VAL A 510 5.92 13.38 26.81
N THR A 511 6.24 14.23 27.80
CA THR A 511 7.61 14.40 28.31
C THR A 511 7.84 13.42 29.44
N VAL A 512 8.93 12.65 29.36
CA VAL A 512 9.35 11.70 30.40
C VAL A 512 9.72 12.44 31.68
N GLY A 513 9.04 12.11 32.74
CA GLY A 513 9.34 12.65 34.10
C GLY A 513 10.50 11.90 34.76
N ALA A 514 10.96 12.44 35.91
CA ALA A 514 12.10 11.87 36.66
C ALA A 514 11.87 10.42 37.14
N HIS A 515 10.63 10.03 37.37
CA HIS A 515 10.25 8.70 37.89
C HIS A 515 9.55 7.83 36.82
N ASP A 516 9.40 8.33 35.58
CA ASP A 516 8.77 7.56 34.53
C ASP A 516 9.69 6.44 34.05
N THR A 517 9.06 5.30 33.79
CA THR A 517 9.71 4.12 33.20
C THR A 517 8.99 3.72 31.92
N ILE A 518 9.61 2.88 31.10
CA ILE A 518 8.96 2.29 29.95
C ILE A 518 7.65 1.59 30.38
N ALA A 519 7.66 0.89 31.50
CA ALA A 519 6.49 0.19 32.02
C ALA A 519 5.38 1.17 32.45
N SER A 520 5.71 2.25 33.18
CA SER A 520 4.71 3.22 33.63
C SER A 520 4.06 3.98 32.48
N LEU A 521 4.85 4.36 31.46
CA LEU A 521 4.33 5.06 30.29
C LEU A 521 3.54 4.14 29.36
N SER A 522 4.02 2.89 29.13
CA SER A 522 3.28 1.93 28.32
C SER A 522 1.95 1.51 28.97
N ALA A 523 1.86 1.44 30.30
CA ALA A 523 0.61 1.15 30.99
C ALA A 523 -0.50 2.18 30.70
N ARG A 524 -0.14 3.42 30.36
CA ARG A 524 -1.07 4.49 29.96
C ARG A 524 -1.63 4.34 28.54
N MET A 525 -1.07 3.42 27.73
CA MET A 525 -1.51 3.20 26.37
C MET A 525 -2.85 2.45 26.31
N MET A 526 -3.59 2.71 25.26
CA MET A 526 -4.89 2.13 24.93
C MET A 526 -4.84 1.49 23.53
N GLY A 527 -5.86 0.71 23.18
CA GLY A 527 -6.04 0.16 21.83
C GLY A 527 -5.28 -1.13 21.54
N THR A 528 -4.59 -1.70 22.54
CA THR A 528 -3.92 -3.01 22.44
C THR A 528 -3.66 -3.59 23.81
N ASP A 529 -3.64 -4.90 23.93
CA ASP A 529 -3.19 -5.62 25.14
C ASP A 529 -1.65 -5.70 25.19
N ARG A 530 -0.98 -5.56 24.05
CA ARG A 530 0.48 -5.57 23.89
C ARG A 530 1.08 -4.17 24.05
N LYS A 531 0.67 -3.45 25.10
CA LYS A 531 1.01 -2.03 25.35
C LYS A 531 2.52 -1.78 25.38
N LEU A 532 3.28 -2.67 26.03
CA LEU A 532 4.73 -2.53 26.17
C LEU A 532 5.44 -2.66 24.83
N ASP A 533 5.03 -3.64 24.01
CA ASP A 533 5.63 -3.88 22.70
C ASP A 533 5.33 -2.73 21.75
N LEU A 534 4.07 -2.29 21.71
CA LEU A 534 3.67 -1.15 20.89
C LEU A 534 4.39 0.14 21.32
N PHE A 535 4.52 0.40 22.64
CA PHE A 535 5.24 1.57 23.14
C PHE A 535 6.70 1.57 22.67
N LYS A 536 7.40 0.44 22.79
CA LYS A 536 8.79 0.31 22.33
C LYS A 536 8.88 0.51 20.82
N LEU A 537 7.97 -0.08 20.08
CA LEU A 537 7.93 -0.02 18.62
C LEU A 537 7.79 1.42 18.11
N ILE A 538 6.73 2.12 18.52
CA ILE A 538 6.43 3.48 18.02
C ILE A 538 7.43 4.54 18.49
N ASN A 539 8.27 4.23 19.48
CA ASN A 539 9.34 5.11 19.97
C ASN A 539 10.75 4.61 19.57
N ALA A 540 10.87 3.56 18.76
CA ALA A 540 12.12 2.94 18.34
C ALA A 540 13.06 2.62 19.53
N ILE A 541 12.51 2.12 20.64
CA ILE A 541 13.28 1.79 21.84
C ILE A 541 13.88 0.39 21.65
N PRO A 542 15.21 0.26 21.58
CA PRO A 542 15.86 -1.04 21.40
C PRO A 542 15.71 -1.93 22.64
N VAL A 543 16.03 -3.22 22.48
CA VAL A 543 16.11 -4.15 23.60
C VAL A 543 17.14 -3.63 24.60
N GLY A 544 16.76 -3.54 25.89
CA GLY A 544 17.61 -2.98 26.93
C GLY A 544 17.70 -1.46 26.96
N GLY A 545 17.01 -0.76 26.04
CA GLY A 545 16.94 0.70 26.02
C GLY A 545 16.26 1.28 27.26
N THR A 546 16.61 2.52 27.61
CA THR A 546 16.08 3.29 28.73
C THR A 546 15.52 4.61 28.25
N LEU A 547 14.71 5.27 29.10
CA LEU A 547 14.21 6.62 28.86
C LEU A 547 15.00 7.62 29.70
N ALA A 548 15.24 8.80 29.15
CA ALA A 548 15.86 9.89 29.86
C ALA A 548 14.79 10.92 30.30
N PRO A 549 14.85 11.45 31.53
CA PRO A 549 14.01 12.58 31.96
C PRO A 549 14.13 13.75 30.96
N GLY A 550 12.99 14.35 30.60
CA GLY A 550 12.92 15.40 29.59
C GLY A 550 12.77 14.89 28.13
N GLN A 551 13.01 13.61 27.87
CA GLN A 551 12.78 13.02 26.54
C GLN A 551 11.30 13.07 26.18
N ARG A 552 10.99 13.40 24.92
CA ARG A 552 9.62 13.35 24.41
C ARG A 552 9.36 11.99 23.74
N VAL A 553 8.23 11.36 24.09
CA VAL A 553 7.83 10.05 23.58
C VAL A 553 6.36 10.05 23.17
N LYS A 554 6.00 9.14 22.29
CA LYS A 554 4.64 8.91 21.83
C LYS A 554 3.95 7.90 22.75
N ILE A 555 2.71 8.16 23.12
CA ILE A 555 1.76 7.17 23.66
C ILE A 555 0.47 7.21 22.85
N ILE A 556 -0.28 6.12 22.87
CA ILE A 556 -1.60 6.02 22.23
C ILE A 556 -2.65 6.08 23.32
N SER A 557 -3.49 7.12 23.27
CA SER A 557 -4.62 7.29 24.20
C SER A 557 -5.77 8.07 23.54
N GLU A 558 -6.89 8.19 24.20
CA GLU A 558 -8.02 9.02 23.75
C GLU A 558 -7.71 10.52 23.75
#